data_ef0528e83fd33c173b8990474d0a5937
#
_entry.id   ef0528e83fd33c173b8990474d0a5937
#
_cell.length_a   1.000
_cell.length_b   1.000
_cell.length_c   1.000
_cell.angle_alpha   90.00
_cell.angle_beta   90.00
_cell.angle_gamma   90.00
#
_symmetry.space_group_name_H-M   'P 1'
#
loop_
_entity.id
_entity.type
_entity.pdbx_description
1 polymer ?
#
loop_
_entity_poly.entity_id
_entity_poly.type
_entity_poly.pdbx_seq_one_letter_code
_entity_poly.pdbx_strand_id
1 'polypeptide(L)'
;MIEISEIQQADEAVLTSVNRLLPQLSKSAKPIDIKQLNRLTESECTRLYFAKEGTEVLGMLSLVIFPIPTGIKAWIEDVVVDERARGKGVGKALMKKALAEAVNLGTKSIDLTSRPSRETANKLYQSIGYQERETNVYRYKIS
;
A
#
# COMPACT_ATOMS: atom_id res chain seq x y z
N MET A 1 10.22 15.40 -9.29
CA MET A 1 9.03 15.52 -8.42
C MET A 1 8.28 14.20 -8.40
N ILE A 2 7.94 13.74 -7.22
CA ILE A 2 7.22 12.46 -7.05
C ILE A 2 5.72 12.70 -7.20
N GLU A 3 5.10 11.95 -8.09
CA GLU A 3 3.65 11.99 -8.29
C GLU A 3 3.02 10.68 -7.83
N ILE A 4 1.91 10.77 -7.11
CA ILE A 4 1.14 9.60 -6.68
C ILE A 4 -0.08 9.48 -7.56
N SER A 5 -0.25 8.31 -8.17
CA SER A 5 -1.41 8.04 -9.02
C SER A 5 -2.08 6.73 -8.65
N GLU A 6 -3.40 6.73 -8.72
CA GLU A 6 -4.18 5.51 -8.55
C GLU A 6 -4.17 4.74 -9.87
N ILE A 7 -3.97 3.42 -9.78
CA ILE A 7 -3.94 2.56 -10.95
C ILE A 7 -5.37 2.17 -11.34
N GLN A 8 -5.81 2.67 -12.48
CA GLN A 8 -7.17 2.47 -12.99
C GLN A 8 -7.27 1.28 -13.95
N GLN A 9 -6.19 0.92 -14.61
CA GLN A 9 -6.20 -0.12 -15.62
C GLN A 9 -5.03 -1.09 -15.43
N ALA A 10 -5.34 -2.37 -15.68
CA ALA A 10 -4.35 -3.44 -15.62
C ALA A 10 -3.72 -3.60 -17.02
N ASP A 11 -2.59 -2.95 -17.24
CA ASP A 11 -1.83 -3.11 -18.48
C ASP A 11 -0.48 -3.74 -18.20
N GLU A 12 0.26 -4.07 -19.26
CA GLU A 12 1.57 -4.74 -19.14
C GLU A 12 2.61 -3.90 -18.40
N ALA A 13 2.58 -2.59 -18.58
CA ALA A 13 3.53 -1.71 -17.90
C ALA A 13 3.28 -1.71 -16.39
N VAL A 14 2.02 -1.67 -15.97
CA VAL A 14 1.64 -1.75 -14.55
C VAL A 14 2.05 -3.11 -14.00
N LEU A 15 1.74 -4.19 -14.71
CA LEU A 15 2.09 -5.55 -14.28
C LEU A 15 3.60 -5.70 -14.08
N THR A 16 4.39 -5.21 -15.03
CA THR A 16 5.85 -5.26 -14.95
C THR A 16 6.35 -4.52 -13.71
N SER A 17 5.80 -3.34 -13.43
CA SER A 17 6.21 -2.55 -12.27
C SER A 17 5.85 -3.22 -10.95
N VAL A 18 4.65 -3.79 -10.84
CA VAL A 18 4.23 -4.53 -9.65
C VAL A 18 5.18 -5.71 -9.42
N ASN A 19 5.43 -6.50 -10.45
CA ASN A 19 6.27 -7.70 -10.34
C ASN A 19 7.74 -7.38 -10.08
N ARG A 20 8.19 -6.19 -10.46
CA ARG A 20 9.53 -5.72 -10.11
C ARG A 20 9.64 -5.33 -8.63
N LEU A 21 8.58 -4.76 -8.07
CA LEU A 21 8.58 -4.30 -6.68
C LEU A 21 8.28 -5.41 -5.66
N LEU A 22 7.46 -6.39 -6.03
CA LEU A 22 7.04 -7.46 -5.10
C LEU A 22 8.20 -8.17 -4.40
N PRO A 23 9.29 -8.57 -5.07
CA PRO A 23 10.41 -9.23 -4.39
C PRO A 23 11.09 -8.37 -3.33
N GLN A 24 10.99 -7.05 -3.46
CA GLN A 24 11.53 -6.12 -2.47
C GLN A 24 10.65 -6.03 -1.22
N LEU A 25 9.38 -6.40 -1.35
CA LEU A 25 8.46 -6.46 -0.21
C LEU A 25 8.66 -7.77 0.57
N SER A 26 8.75 -8.89 -0.16
CA SER A 26 8.91 -10.20 0.44
C SER A 26 9.63 -11.13 -0.53
N LYS A 27 10.67 -11.82 -0.04
CA LYS A 27 11.44 -12.78 -0.85
C LYS A 27 10.61 -13.97 -1.31
N SER A 28 9.53 -14.29 -0.59
CA SER A 28 8.63 -15.39 -0.94
C SER A 28 7.48 -14.95 -1.85
N ALA A 29 7.36 -13.66 -2.15
CA ALA A 29 6.30 -13.16 -3.01
C ALA A 29 6.49 -13.66 -4.45
N LYS A 30 5.44 -14.24 -5.01
CA LYS A 30 5.44 -14.73 -6.38
C LYS A 30 4.93 -13.63 -7.33
N PRO A 31 5.38 -13.61 -8.58
CA PRO A 31 4.79 -12.71 -9.57
C PRO A 31 3.29 -12.94 -9.70
N ILE A 32 2.57 -11.87 -9.97
CA ILE A 32 1.15 -11.97 -10.29
C ILE A 32 0.96 -11.96 -11.81
N ASP A 33 -0.17 -12.48 -12.27
CA ASP A 33 -0.54 -12.44 -13.68
C ASP A 33 -1.54 -11.32 -13.96
N ILE A 34 -1.87 -11.14 -15.24
CA ILE A 34 -2.77 -10.06 -15.64
C ILE A 34 -4.19 -10.25 -15.07
N LYS A 35 -4.63 -11.48 -14.86
CA LYS A 35 -5.93 -11.75 -14.25
C LYS A 35 -5.98 -11.27 -12.80
N GLN A 36 -4.91 -11.53 -12.06
CA GLN A 36 -4.80 -11.07 -10.67
C GLN A 36 -4.77 -9.54 -10.60
N LEU A 37 -4.05 -8.90 -11.52
CA LEU A 37 -3.99 -7.45 -11.57
C LEU A 37 -5.35 -6.86 -11.94
N ASN A 38 -6.07 -7.45 -12.91
CA ASN A 38 -7.43 -7.04 -13.25
C ASN A 38 -8.35 -7.12 -12.04
N ARG A 39 -8.24 -8.19 -11.27
CA ARG A 39 -9.05 -8.34 -10.06
C ARG A 39 -8.82 -7.21 -9.06
N LEU A 40 -7.58 -6.74 -8.94
CA LEU A 40 -7.25 -5.62 -8.07
C LEU A 40 -7.85 -4.31 -8.61
N THR A 41 -7.67 -4.02 -9.89
CA THR A 41 -8.14 -2.75 -10.47
C THR A 41 -9.65 -2.67 -10.61
N GLU A 42 -10.33 -3.80 -10.72
CA GLU A 42 -11.78 -3.87 -10.79
C GLU A 42 -12.46 -3.90 -9.42
N SER A 43 -11.72 -4.16 -8.36
CA SER A 43 -12.28 -4.21 -7.01
C SER A 43 -12.73 -2.83 -6.54
N GLU A 44 -13.94 -2.76 -6.02
CA GLU A 44 -14.46 -1.54 -5.41
C GLU A 44 -13.78 -1.23 -4.07
N CYS A 45 -13.17 -2.24 -3.45
CA CYS A 45 -12.58 -2.12 -2.12
C CYS A 45 -11.08 -1.86 -2.14
N THR A 46 -10.40 -2.15 -3.24
CA THR A 46 -8.95 -2.06 -3.32
C THR A 46 -8.52 -0.94 -4.25
N ARG A 47 -7.62 -0.09 -3.74
CA ARG A 47 -7.01 0.98 -4.53
C ARG A 47 -5.51 0.79 -4.51
N LEU A 48 -4.93 0.63 -5.69
CA LEU A 48 -3.48 0.49 -5.84
C LEU A 48 -2.90 1.83 -6.28
N TYR A 49 -1.92 2.33 -5.54
CA TYR A 49 -1.24 3.58 -5.85
C TYR A 49 0.20 3.32 -6.25
N PHE A 50 0.66 4.04 -7.26
CA PHE A 50 2.07 4.12 -7.62
C PHE A 50 2.62 5.48 -7.28
N ALA A 51 3.87 5.50 -6.81
CA ALA A 51 4.67 6.70 -6.73
C ALA A 51 5.60 6.72 -7.94
N LYS A 52 5.54 7.77 -8.73
CA LYS A 52 6.32 7.89 -9.96
C LYS A 52 7.16 9.15 -9.96
N GLU A 53 8.30 9.05 -10.61
CA GLU A 53 9.10 10.20 -10.99
C GLU A 53 9.31 10.09 -12.50
N GLY A 54 8.64 10.97 -13.27
CA GLY A 54 8.54 10.78 -14.71
C GLY A 54 7.80 9.50 -15.05
N THR A 55 8.42 8.62 -15.81
CA THR A 55 7.86 7.32 -16.17
C THR A 55 8.30 6.20 -15.21
N GLU A 56 9.21 6.50 -14.29
CA GLU A 56 9.78 5.51 -13.39
C GLU A 56 8.89 5.31 -12.16
N VAL A 57 8.50 4.05 -11.89
CA VAL A 57 7.73 3.68 -10.71
C VAL A 57 8.69 3.42 -9.56
N LEU A 58 8.58 4.20 -8.49
CA LEU A 58 9.47 4.18 -7.34
C LEU A 58 8.88 3.47 -6.13
N GLY A 59 7.60 3.20 -6.14
CA GLY A 59 6.96 2.53 -5.02
C GLY A 59 5.50 2.27 -5.28
N MET A 60 4.90 1.48 -4.42
CA MET A 60 3.46 1.18 -4.47
C MET A 60 2.89 1.02 -3.07
N LEU A 61 1.56 1.17 -2.99
CA LEU A 61 0.80 0.99 -1.76
C LEU A 61 -0.59 0.51 -2.13
N SER A 62 -1.13 -0.43 -1.36
CA SER A 62 -2.53 -0.85 -1.49
C SER A 62 -3.34 -0.28 -0.33
N LEU A 63 -4.44 0.40 -0.66
CA LEU A 63 -5.41 0.89 0.30
C LEU A 63 -6.68 0.08 0.14
N VAL A 64 -7.10 -0.59 1.21
CA VAL A 64 -8.32 -1.40 1.21
C VAL A 64 -9.37 -0.67 2.02
N ILE A 65 -10.54 -0.46 1.42
CA ILE A 65 -11.65 0.24 2.07
C ILE A 65 -12.86 -0.65 2.02
N PHE A 66 -13.44 -0.94 3.18
CA PHE A 66 -14.54 -1.89 3.25
C PHE A 66 -15.57 -1.45 4.30
N PRO A 67 -16.86 -1.62 3.98
CA PRO A 67 -17.93 -1.34 4.95
C PRO A 67 -18.14 -2.54 5.86
N ILE A 68 -18.36 -2.25 7.13
CA ILE A 68 -18.81 -3.21 8.14
C ILE A 68 -19.90 -2.57 8.99
N PRO A 69 -20.61 -3.33 9.84
CA PRO A 69 -21.74 -2.72 10.59
C PRO A 69 -21.38 -1.49 11.41
N THR A 70 -20.13 -1.40 11.89
CA THR A 70 -19.71 -0.24 12.70
C THR A 70 -19.23 0.94 11.86
N GLY A 71 -19.18 0.83 10.54
CA GLY A 71 -18.78 1.92 9.66
C GLY A 71 -17.86 1.49 8.55
N ILE A 72 -17.24 2.46 7.90
CA ILE A 72 -16.29 2.21 6.82
C ILE A 72 -14.90 2.15 7.41
N LYS A 73 -14.20 1.05 7.13
CA LYS A 73 -12.82 0.84 7.58
C LYS A 73 -11.83 0.94 6.44
N ALA A 74 -10.61 1.34 6.77
CA ALA A 74 -9.50 1.35 5.83
C ALA A 74 -8.32 0.58 6.40
N TRP A 75 -7.58 -0.07 5.50
CA TRP A 75 -6.41 -0.88 5.83
C TRP A 75 -5.34 -0.66 4.76
N ILE A 76 -4.09 -0.53 5.19
CA ILE A 76 -2.96 -0.38 4.26
C ILE A 76 -2.20 -1.68 4.20
N GLU A 77 -1.93 -2.14 2.97
CA GLU A 77 -1.19 -3.37 2.68
C GLU A 77 -0.10 -3.13 1.64
N ASP A 78 0.89 -3.97 1.67
CA ASP A 78 1.91 -4.09 0.62
C ASP A 78 2.55 -2.75 0.23
N VAL A 79 2.99 -2.00 1.23
CA VAL A 79 3.75 -0.78 1.00
C VAL A 79 5.19 -1.16 0.67
N VAL A 80 5.65 -0.78 -0.51
CA VAL A 80 7.05 -1.02 -0.90
C VAL A 80 7.61 0.22 -1.61
N VAL A 81 8.83 0.58 -1.23
CA VAL A 81 9.61 1.63 -1.87
C VAL A 81 10.83 0.99 -2.51
N ASP A 82 11.04 1.25 -3.80
CA ASP A 82 12.20 0.75 -4.52
C ASP A 82 13.47 1.13 -3.77
N GLU A 83 14.40 0.18 -3.62
CA GLU A 83 15.67 0.41 -2.95
C GLU A 83 16.41 1.63 -3.47
N ARG A 84 16.34 1.85 -4.78
CA ARG A 84 17.00 2.98 -5.45
C ARG A 84 16.40 4.34 -5.07
N ALA A 85 15.19 4.34 -4.52
CA ALA A 85 14.45 5.56 -4.19
C ALA A 85 14.33 5.81 -2.68
N ARG A 86 15.00 5.02 -1.86
CA ARG A 86 14.98 5.23 -0.39
C ARG A 86 15.59 6.58 -0.04
N GLY A 87 15.00 7.22 0.96
CA GLY A 87 15.44 8.54 1.39
C GLY A 87 14.90 9.71 0.57
N LYS A 88 14.09 9.46 -0.45
CA LYS A 88 13.49 10.50 -1.30
C LYS A 88 12.08 10.91 -0.90
N GLY A 89 11.54 10.36 0.19
CA GLY A 89 10.20 10.68 0.66
C GLY A 89 9.07 9.95 -0.06
N VAL A 90 9.37 8.87 -0.78
CA VAL A 90 8.38 8.08 -1.54
C VAL A 90 7.35 7.45 -0.61
N GLY A 91 7.79 6.79 0.45
CA GLY A 91 6.90 6.16 1.42
C GLY A 91 5.98 7.16 2.08
N LYS A 92 6.52 8.32 2.46
CA LYS A 92 5.74 9.38 3.07
C LYS A 92 4.67 9.92 2.12
N ALA A 93 5.02 10.11 0.85
CA ALA A 93 4.08 10.60 -0.16
C ALA A 93 2.94 9.60 -0.38
N LEU A 94 3.26 8.30 -0.47
CA LEU A 94 2.26 7.25 -0.61
C LEU A 94 1.32 7.22 0.60
N MET A 95 1.87 7.27 1.81
CA MET A 95 1.07 7.22 3.03
C MET A 95 0.16 8.44 3.18
N LYS A 96 0.65 9.61 2.82
CA LYS A 96 -0.17 10.83 2.85
C LYS A 96 -1.32 10.78 1.84
N LYS A 97 -1.07 10.24 0.66
CA LYS A 97 -2.13 10.08 -0.34
C LYS A 97 -3.21 9.11 0.16
N ALA A 98 -2.81 7.99 0.72
CA ALA A 98 -3.74 7.03 1.29
C ALA A 98 -4.58 7.65 2.40
N LEU A 99 -3.97 8.42 3.28
CA LEU A 99 -4.67 9.11 4.36
C LEU A 99 -5.71 10.10 3.80
N ALA A 100 -5.32 10.91 2.83
CA ALA A 100 -6.23 11.88 2.23
C ALA A 100 -7.43 11.20 1.58
N GLU A 101 -7.20 10.10 0.89
CA GLU A 101 -8.28 9.35 0.24
C GLU A 101 -9.21 8.71 1.25
N ALA A 102 -8.66 8.12 2.31
CA ALA A 102 -9.47 7.53 3.38
C ALA A 102 -10.36 8.58 4.07
N VAL A 103 -9.82 9.76 4.31
CA VAL A 103 -10.59 10.88 4.87
C VAL A 103 -11.75 11.25 3.92
N ASN A 104 -11.47 11.38 2.62
CA ASN A 104 -12.50 11.69 1.63
C ASN A 104 -13.62 10.66 1.59
N LEU A 105 -13.31 9.40 1.82
CA LEU A 105 -14.28 8.29 1.75
C LEU A 105 -15.01 8.08 3.06
N GLY A 106 -14.76 8.91 4.08
CA GLY A 106 -15.49 8.87 5.33
C GLY A 106 -15.07 7.75 6.26
N THR A 107 -13.86 7.22 6.13
CA THR A 107 -13.35 6.22 7.07
C THR A 107 -13.04 6.90 8.41
N LYS A 108 -13.24 6.16 9.49
CA LYS A 108 -12.95 6.67 10.84
C LYS A 108 -11.48 6.50 11.22
N SER A 109 -10.83 5.50 10.66
CA SER A 109 -9.45 5.17 11.00
C SER A 109 -8.83 4.34 9.87
N ILE A 110 -7.50 4.32 9.87
CA ILE A 110 -6.73 3.47 8.95
C ILE A 110 -5.80 2.63 9.81
N ASP A 111 -5.84 1.33 9.62
CA ASP A 111 -4.96 0.41 10.32
C ASP A 111 -3.93 -0.18 9.35
N LEU A 112 -2.81 -0.59 9.90
CA LEU A 112 -1.80 -1.36 9.21
C LEU A 112 -1.06 -2.22 10.22
N THR A 113 -0.38 -3.26 9.75
CA THR A 113 0.53 -4.02 10.58
C THR A 113 1.95 -3.83 10.07
N SER A 114 2.89 -3.79 11.01
CA SER A 114 4.30 -3.63 10.68
C SER A 114 5.12 -4.40 11.74
N ARG A 115 6.11 -5.16 11.29
CA ARG A 115 6.96 -5.90 12.23
C ARG A 115 7.81 -4.92 13.03
N PRO A 116 8.06 -5.20 14.32
CA PRO A 116 8.94 -4.34 15.13
C PRO A 116 10.33 -4.14 14.54
N SER A 117 10.84 -5.13 13.80
CA SER A 117 12.16 -5.04 13.16
C SER A 117 12.24 -4.00 12.03
N ARG A 118 11.10 -3.54 11.50
CA ARG A 118 11.06 -2.53 10.44
C ARG A 118 11.11 -1.14 11.05
N GLU A 119 12.25 -0.81 11.63
CA GLU A 119 12.41 0.42 12.42
C GLU A 119 12.16 1.69 11.62
N THR A 120 12.71 1.77 10.41
CA THR A 120 12.56 2.96 9.54
C THR A 120 11.10 3.18 9.15
N ALA A 121 10.41 2.10 8.75
CA ALA A 121 9.00 2.19 8.39
C ALA A 121 8.15 2.58 9.60
N ASN A 122 8.41 1.98 10.76
CA ASN A 122 7.66 2.30 11.98
C ASN A 122 7.84 3.76 12.40
N LYS A 123 9.04 4.29 12.28
CA LYS A 123 9.30 5.71 12.55
C LYS A 123 8.53 6.60 11.59
N LEU A 124 8.48 6.23 10.32
CA LEU A 124 7.70 6.98 9.33
C LEU A 124 6.22 7.01 9.72
N TYR A 125 5.64 5.86 10.04
CA TYR A 125 4.22 5.79 10.39
C TYR A 125 3.90 6.68 11.60
N GLN A 126 4.74 6.61 12.63
CA GLN A 126 4.56 7.43 13.82
C GLN A 126 4.72 8.92 13.52
N SER A 127 5.67 9.27 12.65
CA SER A 127 5.93 10.68 12.30
C SER A 127 4.76 11.34 11.58
N ILE A 128 3.93 10.56 10.89
CA ILE A 128 2.76 11.09 10.17
C ILE A 128 1.46 10.91 10.96
N GLY A 129 1.55 10.46 12.22
CA GLY A 129 0.42 10.44 13.13
C GLY A 129 -0.18 9.09 13.47
N TYR A 130 0.38 8.00 12.93
CA TYR A 130 -0.07 6.65 13.30
C TYR A 130 0.38 6.33 14.72
N GLN A 131 -0.48 5.66 15.45
CA GLN A 131 -0.21 5.27 16.84
C GLN A 131 -0.26 3.75 16.97
N GLU A 132 0.68 3.21 17.73
CA GLU A 132 0.66 1.80 18.04
C GLU A 132 -0.58 1.47 18.88
N ARG A 133 -1.29 0.41 18.50
CA ARG A 133 -2.52 0.01 19.20
C ARG A 133 -2.21 -1.05 20.24
N GLU A 134 -2.89 -0.94 21.38
CA GLU A 134 -2.90 -1.98 22.40
C GLU A 134 -3.97 -3.01 22.02
N THR A 135 -3.61 -3.96 21.15
CA THR A 135 -4.50 -4.99 20.65
C THR A 135 -3.69 -6.19 20.20
N ASN A 136 -4.36 -7.31 20.03
CA ASN A 136 -3.71 -8.52 19.50
C ASN A 136 -4.11 -8.70 18.03
N VAL A 137 -3.16 -9.15 17.23
CA VAL A 137 -3.42 -9.56 15.84
C VAL A 137 -3.27 -11.07 15.78
N TYR A 138 -4.34 -11.75 15.34
CA TYR A 138 -4.34 -13.21 15.25
C TYR A 138 -4.33 -13.64 13.79
N ARG A 139 -3.66 -14.75 13.50
CA ARG A 139 -3.65 -15.36 12.16
C ARG A 139 -3.96 -16.83 12.28
N TYR A 140 -4.93 -17.30 11.53
CA TYR A 140 -5.13 -18.70 11.26
C TYR A 140 -4.56 -19.00 9.87
N LYS A 141 -3.54 -19.84 9.80
CA LYS A 141 -2.91 -20.16 8.52
C LYS A 141 -3.72 -21.24 7.81
N ILE A 142 -4.18 -20.94 6.59
CA ILE A 142 -5.06 -21.86 5.86
C ILE A 142 -4.26 -22.90 5.09
N SER A 143 -3.07 -22.56 4.62
CA SER A 143 -2.23 -23.55 3.93
C SER A 143 -0.75 -23.23 4.09
#